data_4ab21e0b33615f631e9f5d5f28fd0e13
#
_entry.id   4ab21e0b33615f631e9f5d5f28fd0e13
#
_cell.length_a   1.000
_cell.length_b   1.000
_cell.length_c   1.000
_cell.angle_alpha   90.00
_cell.angle_beta   90.00
_cell.angle_gamma   90.00
#
_symmetry.space_group_name_H-M   'P 1'
#
loop_
_entity.id
_entity.type
_entity.pdbx_description
1 polymer ?
#
loop_
_entity_poly.entity_id
_entity_poly.type
_entity_poly.pdbx_seq_one_letter_code
_entity_poly.pdbx_strand_id
1 'polypeptide(L)'
;MNIKYLVGNNKISNQPSIPFGINELKFLDDFSKILKSDKSTKNKSDILSFSFWCRKKNLIKLSNDIINKNLRVGIGLIFHITPSNVPTNFLFSLILGLITGNSNIIKVPQREFDEINVICNCLNKALEKNKKIQNRIAIVRYNDDFFTRKFSSMCDGRMIWGGDNTIQNLRKIE
;
A
#
# COMPACT_ATOMS: atom_id res chain seq x y z
N MET A 1 6.95 -15.68 17.88
CA MET A 1 6.10 -14.81 17.02
C MET A 1 7.01 -13.87 16.26
N ASN A 2 7.14 -14.06 14.94
CA ASN A 2 8.01 -13.22 14.12
C ASN A 2 7.21 -12.50 13.05
N ILE A 3 7.24 -11.16 13.07
CA ILE A 3 6.76 -10.30 11.99
C ILE A 3 7.96 -9.64 11.32
N LYS A 4 8.00 -9.68 9.98
CA LYS A 4 9.00 -8.99 9.18
C LYS A 4 8.38 -7.75 8.53
N TYR A 5 8.94 -6.59 8.80
CA TYR A 5 8.61 -5.36 8.09
C TYR A 5 9.49 -5.27 6.83
N LEU A 6 8.88 -5.30 5.66
CA LEU A 6 9.56 -5.13 4.38
C LEU A 6 9.67 -3.64 4.01
N VAL A 7 8.67 -2.86 4.43
CA VAL A 7 8.64 -1.39 4.29
C VAL A 7 8.06 -0.80 5.57
N GLY A 8 8.58 0.34 6.00
CA GLY A 8 8.12 1.01 7.22
C GLY A 8 8.49 0.27 8.50
N ASN A 9 7.71 0.51 9.54
CA ASN A 9 7.91 -0.06 10.88
C ASN A 9 6.59 -0.09 11.66
N ASN A 10 6.65 -0.40 12.97
CA ASN A 10 5.48 -0.49 13.84
C ASN A 10 4.88 0.87 14.28
N LYS A 11 5.51 2.00 13.90
CA LYS A 11 5.03 3.35 14.21
C LYS A 11 4.17 3.86 13.04
N ILE A 12 2.96 3.31 12.91
CA ILE A 12 2.02 3.72 11.86
C ILE A 12 1.05 4.77 12.42
N SER A 13 0.77 5.81 11.64
CA SER A 13 -0.22 6.83 11.99
C SER A 13 -1.62 6.31 11.64
N ASN A 14 -2.62 6.68 12.44
CA ASN A 14 -4.03 6.50 12.11
C ASN A 14 -4.71 7.81 11.65
N GLN A 15 -3.93 8.89 11.51
CA GLN A 15 -4.47 10.18 11.11
C GLN A 15 -4.86 10.19 9.63
N PRO A 16 -6.13 10.46 9.28
CA PRO A 16 -6.55 10.61 7.90
C PRO A 16 -6.00 11.90 7.30
N SER A 17 -5.89 11.94 5.98
CA SER A 17 -5.57 13.15 5.22
C SER A 17 -6.60 13.39 4.12
N ILE A 18 -6.47 14.54 3.45
CA ILE A 18 -7.29 14.83 2.27
C ILE A 18 -6.87 13.90 1.13
N PRO A 19 -7.83 13.34 0.38
CA PRO A 19 -7.52 12.56 -0.81
C PRO A 19 -6.66 13.34 -1.81
N PHE A 20 -5.76 12.64 -2.48
CA PHE A 20 -4.80 13.22 -3.42
C PHE A 20 -3.95 14.34 -2.83
N GLY A 21 -3.59 14.23 -1.55
CA GLY A 21 -2.75 15.19 -0.85
C GLY A 21 -1.39 15.40 -1.54
N ILE A 22 -0.84 16.60 -1.37
CA ILE A 22 0.41 16.99 -2.05
C ILE A 22 1.60 16.07 -1.69
N ASN A 23 1.64 15.55 -0.47
CA ASN A 23 2.72 14.66 -0.02
C ASN A 23 2.57 13.26 -0.63
N GLU A 24 1.34 12.73 -0.71
CA GLU A 24 1.01 11.46 -1.33
C GLU A 24 1.31 11.48 -2.83
N LEU A 25 0.88 12.54 -3.53
CA LEU A 25 1.17 12.72 -4.95
C LEU A 25 2.67 12.84 -5.24
N LYS A 26 3.40 13.58 -4.40
CA LYS A 26 4.85 13.71 -4.54
C LYS A 26 5.55 12.37 -4.32
N PHE A 27 5.19 11.66 -3.27
CA PHE A 27 5.76 10.33 -2.97
C PHE A 27 5.54 9.35 -4.13
N LEU A 28 4.31 9.26 -4.65
CA LEU A 28 3.97 8.35 -5.75
C LEU A 28 4.69 8.73 -7.05
N ASP A 29 4.88 10.02 -7.33
CA ASP A 29 5.64 10.48 -8.49
C ASP A 29 7.14 10.14 -8.36
N ASP A 30 7.73 10.33 -7.17
CA ASP A 30 9.11 9.92 -6.91
C ASP A 30 9.27 8.39 -6.99
N PHE A 31 8.32 7.64 -6.45
CA PHE A 31 8.28 6.19 -6.57
C PHE A 31 8.16 5.73 -8.04
N SER A 32 7.30 6.38 -8.83
CA SER A 32 7.18 6.16 -10.28
C SER A 32 8.53 6.29 -11.00
N LYS A 33 9.28 7.37 -10.70
CA LYS A 33 10.62 7.63 -11.28
C LYS A 33 11.62 6.55 -10.87
N ILE A 34 11.61 6.14 -9.60
CA ILE A 34 12.48 5.07 -9.09
C ILE A 34 12.17 3.75 -9.78
N LEU A 35 10.88 3.33 -9.85
CA LEU A 35 10.48 2.13 -10.57
C LEU A 35 10.96 2.13 -12.02
N LYS A 36 10.86 3.26 -12.72
CA LYS A 36 11.27 3.38 -14.12
C LYS A 36 12.78 3.29 -14.30
N SER A 37 13.59 3.78 -13.35
CA SER A 37 15.05 3.86 -13.46
C SER A 37 15.77 2.65 -12.86
N ASP A 38 15.12 1.87 -12.00
CA ASP A 38 15.75 0.73 -11.33
C ASP A 38 15.98 -0.42 -12.31
N LYS A 39 17.21 -0.95 -12.31
CA LYS A 39 17.60 -2.04 -13.23
C LYS A 39 16.82 -3.34 -12.99
N SER A 40 16.40 -3.58 -11.74
CA SER A 40 15.67 -4.81 -11.36
C SER A 40 14.23 -4.86 -11.88
N THR A 41 13.70 -3.73 -12.37
CA THR A 41 12.33 -3.64 -12.91
C THR A 41 12.26 -3.78 -14.43
N LYS A 42 13.41 -3.71 -15.16
CA LYS A 42 13.43 -3.60 -16.62
C LYS A 42 12.65 -4.68 -17.38
N ASN A 43 12.63 -5.91 -16.86
CA ASN A 43 11.95 -7.04 -17.50
C ASN A 43 10.65 -7.44 -16.80
N LYS A 44 10.07 -6.54 -15.99
CA LYS A 44 8.87 -6.78 -15.20
C LYS A 44 7.76 -5.83 -15.66
N SER A 45 7.03 -6.21 -16.71
CA SER A 45 6.03 -5.37 -17.38
C SER A 45 4.91 -4.91 -16.45
N ASP A 46 4.48 -5.77 -15.53
CA ASP A 46 3.47 -5.49 -14.52
C ASP A 46 3.95 -4.39 -13.54
N ILE A 47 5.20 -4.47 -13.07
CA ILE A 47 5.81 -3.43 -12.23
C ILE A 47 5.95 -2.10 -13.00
N LEU A 48 6.39 -2.17 -14.25
CA LEU A 48 6.54 -0.98 -15.10
C LEU A 48 5.19 -0.29 -15.37
N SER A 49 4.10 -1.05 -15.45
CA SER A 49 2.74 -0.49 -15.56
C SER A 49 2.40 0.41 -14.38
N PHE A 50 2.79 0.03 -13.15
CA PHE A 50 2.64 0.88 -11.97
C PHE A 50 3.49 2.15 -12.05
N SER A 51 4.70 2.08 -12.63
CA SER A 51 5.51 3.28 -12.83
C SER A 51 4.81 4.31 -13.71
N PHE A 52 4.04 3.85 -14.68
CA PHE A 52 3.25 4.73 -15.53
C PHE A 52 2.05 5.31 -14.79
N TRP A 53 1.32 4.46 -14.07
CA TRP A 53 0.10 4.84 -13.38
C TRP A 53 0.36 5.84 -12.24
N CYS A 54 1.44 5.67 -11.47
CA CYS A 54 1.80 6.54 -10.34
C CYS A 54 2.34 7.93 -10.72
N ARG A 55 2.46 8.26 -12.03
CA ARG A 55 2.90 9.59 -12.45
C ARG A 55 1.94 10.66 -11.95
N LYS A 56 2.48 11.74 -11.40
CA LYS A 56 1.69 12.86 -10.88
C LYS A 56 0.60 13.33 -11.85
N LYS A 57 0.92 13.43 -13.16
CA LYS A 57 -0.06 13.84 -14.18
C LYS A 57 -1.29 12.91 -14.25
N ASN A 58 -1.06 11.59 -14.18
CA ASN A 58 -2.14 10.61 -14.22
C ASN A 58 -2.98 10.63 -12.94
N LEU A 59 -2.33 10.79 -11.79
CA LEU A 59 -3.02 10.88 -10.50
C LEU A 59 -3.84 12.16 -10.40
N ILE A 60 -3.35 13.30 -10.91
CA ILE A 60 -4.12 14.54 -10.98
C ILE A 60 -5.34 14.38 -11.90
N LYS A 61 -5.18 13.73 -13.07
CA LYS A 61 -6.31 13.43 -13.93
C LYS A 61 -7.36 12.58 -13.19
N LEU A 62 -6.93 11.52 -12.53
CA LEU A 62 -7.81 10.66 -11.74
C LEU A 62 -8.50 11.44 -10.60
N SER A 63 -7.81 12.39 -9.96
CA SER A 63 -8.40 13.22 -8.91
C SER A 63 -9.54 14.08 -9.45
N ASN A 64 -9.40 14.66 -10.64
CA ASN A 64 -10.43 15.49 -11.25
C ASN A 64 -11.70 14.68 -11.58
N ASP A 65 -11.54 13.39 -11.92
CA ASP A 65 -12.65 12.50 -12.24
C ASP A 65 -13.38 12.01 -10.96
N ILE A 66 -12.69 11.93 -9.83
CA ILE A 66 -13.21 11.33 -8.59
C ILE A 66 -13.62 12.38 -7.56
N ILE A 67 -12.86 13.48 -7.44
CA ILE A 67 -13.14 14.52 -6.45
C ILE A 67 -14.25 15.42 -6.95
N ASN A 68 -15.45 15.17 -6.44
CA ASN A 68 -16.56 16.11 -6.56
C ASN A 68 -16.35 17.30 -5.60
N LYS A 69 -17.19 18.33 -5.69
CA LYS A 69 -17.18 19.56 -4.86
C LYS A 69 -17.29 19.31 -3.34
N ASN A 70 -17.53 18.09 -2.88
CA ASN A 70 -17.69 17.75 -1.47
C ASN A 70 -16.32 17.51 -0.82
N LEU A 71 -16.14 18.09 0.35
CA LEU A 71 -14.97 17.80 1.19
C LEU A 71 -14.96 16.32 1.58
N ARG A 72 -13.84 15.66 1.34
CA ARG A 72 -13.60 14.24 1.70
C ARG A 72 -12.31 14.14 2.48
N VAL A 73 -12.27 13.18 3.39
CA VAL A 73 -11.05 12.78 4.11
C VAL A 73 -10.95 11.25 4.10
N GLY A 74 -9.75 10.74 4.29
CA GLY A 74 -9.55 9.31 4.52
C GLY A 74 -10.27 8.84 5.76
N ILE A 75 -10.45 7.54 5.93
CA ILE A 75 -11.07 6.96 7.13
C ILE A 75 -10.07 6.75 8.26
N GLY A 76 -8.76 6.79 8.00
CA GLY A 76 -7.70 6.56 8.98
C GLY A 76 -6.72 5.48 8.55
N LEU A 77 -6.62 4.41 9.35
CA LEU A 77 -5.74 3.27 9.09
C LEU A 77 -6.51 2.14 8.39
N ILE A 78 -6.02 1.71 7.24
CA ILE A 78 -6.56 0.53 6.53
C ILE A 78 -5.58 -0.64 6.66
N PHE A 79 -6.11 -1.79 7.05
CA PHE A 79 -5.39 -3.05 7.03
C PHE A 79 -5.77 -3.85 5.76
N HIS A 80 -4.78 -4.13 4.90
CA HIS A 80 -4.97 -4.87 3.66
C HIS A 80 -4.43 -6.28 3.79
N ILE A 81 -5.24 -7.28 3.42
CA ILE A 81 -4.82 -8.67 3.27
C ILE A 81 -4.85 -8.99 1.78
N THR A 82 -3.66 -9.23 1.19
CA THR A 82 -3.52 -9.41 -0.25
C THR A 82 -3.45 -10.88 -0.66
N PRO A 83 -3.85 -11.22 -1.89
CA PRO A 83 -3.93 -12.59 -2.35
C PRO A 83 -2.53 -13.18 -2.56
N SER A 84 -2.43 -14.50 -2.48
CA SER A 84 -1.15 -15.22 -2.62
C SER A 84 -0.74 -15.52 -4.07
N ASN A 85 -1.65 -15.36 -5.02
CA ASN A 85 -1.46 -15.73 -6.43
C ASN A 85 -1.09 -14.55 -7.34
N VAL A 86 -1.24 -13.31 -6.86
CA VAL A 86 -0.92 -12.09 -7.63
C VAL A 86 0.06 -11.22 -6.83
N PRO A 87 1.37 -11.41 -6.99
CA PRO A 87 2.39 -10.80 -6.12
C PRO A 87 2.42 -9.27 -6.18
N THR A 88 1.93 -8.65 -7.25
CA THR A 88 1.90 -7.18 -7.43
C THR A 88 0.63 -6.50 -6.94
N ASN A 89 -0.42 -7.26 -6.59
CA ASN A 89 -1.71 -6.70 -6.17
C ASN A 89 -1.61 -5.81 -4.91
N PHE A 90 -0.70 -6.13 -4.01
CA PHE A 90 -0.49 -5.31 -2.80
C PHE A 90 -0.13 -3.86 -3.12
N LEU A 91 0.59 -3.63 -4.23
CA LEU A 91 0.97 -2.27 -4.66
C LEU A 91 -0.25 -1.49 -5.14
N PHE A 92 -1.16 -2.13 -5.89
CA PHE A 92 -2.41 -1.51 -6.28
C PHE A 92 -3.23 -1.08 -5.05
N SER A 93 -3.36 -1.99 -4.08
CA SER A 93 -4.07 -1.75 -2.83
C SER A 93 -3.45 -0.60 -2.02
N LEU A 94 -2.09 -0.55 -1.94
CA LEU A 94 -1.35 0.54 -1.30
C LEU A 94 -1.63 1.90 -1.95
N ILE A 95 -1.51 1.96 -3.27
CA ILE A 95 -1.68 3.23 -3.99
C ILE A 95 -3.10 3.78 -3.77
N LEU A 96 -4.12 2.93 -3.91
CA LEU A 96 -5.50 3.33 -3.64
C LEU A 96 -5.69 3.84 -2.21
N GLY A 97 -5.17 3.12 -1.22
CA GLY A 97 -5.26 3.55 0.17
C GLY A 97 -4.59 4.91 0.41
N LEU A 98 -3.41 5.14 -0.18
CA LEU A 98 -2.70 6.42 -0.04
C LEU A 98 -3.41 7.58 -0.72
N ILE A 99 -3.82 7.44 -1.99
CA ILE A 99 -4.47 8.54 -2.72
C ILE A 99 -5.85 8.90 -2.17
N THR A 100 -6.46 7.98 -1.43
CA THR A 100 -7.73 8.26 -0.72
C THR A 100 -7.51 8.83 0.69
N GLY A 101 -6.27 9.13 1.07
CA GLY A 101 -5.95 9.83 2.31
C GLY A 101 -5.79 8.92 3.53
N ASN A 102 -5.51 7.63 3.35
CA ASN A 102 -5.38 6.68 4.43
C ASN A 102 -3.92 6.29 4.72
N SER A 103 -3.67 5.86 5.93
CA SER A 103 -2.49 5.08 6.30
C SER A 103 -2.75 3.59 6.05
N ASN A 104 -1.70 2.82 5.77
CA ASN A 104 -1.87 1.48 5.23
C ASN A 104 -0.91 0.49 5.89
N ILE A 105 -1.46 -0.59 6.46
CA ILE A 105 -0.72 -1.81 6.81
C ILE A 105 -1.09 -2.86 5.78
N ILE A 106 -0.10 -3.46 5.12
CA ILE A 106 -0.36 -4.44 4.07
C ILE A 106 0.32 -5.75 4.40
N LYS A 107 -0.48 -6.80 4.58
CA LYS A 107 0.00 -8.16 4.68
C LYS A 107 0.24 -8.71 3.27
N VAL A 108 1.50 -8.98 2.95
CA VAL A 108 1.87 -9.68 1.72
C VAL A 108 1.94 -11.18 1.93
N PRO A 109 1.89 -12.00 0.84
CA PRO A 109 2.01 -13.45 0.94
C PRO A 109 3.23 -13.92 1.71
N GLN A 110 3.09 -15.06 2.41
CA GLN A 110 4.20 -15.68 3.11
C GLN A 110 5.28 -16.19 2.15
N ARG A 111 4.85 -16.74 1.01
CA ARG A 111 5.77 -17.12 -0.06
C ARG A 111 6.54 -15.91 -0.54
N GLU A 112 7.85 -16.08 -0.74
CA GLU A 112 8.68 -15.03 -1.30
C GLU A 112 8.49 -14.93 -2.82
N PHE A 113 8.32 -13.69 -3.28
CA PHE A 113 8.26 -13.33 -4.69
C PHE A 113 9.27 -12.23 -4.94
N ASP A 114 10.02 -12.34 -6.03
CA ASP A 114 11.02 -11.34 -6.41
C ASP A 114 10.37 -9.98 -6.68
N GLU A 115 9.17 -9.96 -7.26
CA GLU A 115 8.38 -8.76 -7.51
C GLU A 115 8.11 -7.97 -6.23
N ILE A 116 7.74 -8.66 -5.15
CA ILE A 116 7.49 -8.02 -3.85
C ILE A 116 8.77 -7.39 -3.32
N ASN A 117 9.89 -8.10 -3.39
CA ASN A 117 11.18 -7.62 -2.89
C ASN A 117 11.64 -6.39 -3.69
N VAL A 118 11.55 -6.44 -5.02
CA VAL A 118 11.90 -5.33 -5.91
C VAL A 118 11.05 -4.09 -5.62
N ILE A 119 9.73 -4.26 -5.51
CA ILE A 119 8.81 -3.15 -5.21
C ILE A 119 9.08 -2.57 -3.82
N CYS A 120 9.27 -3.41 -2.80
CA CYS A 120 9.57 -2.94 -1.44
C CYS A 120 10.88 -2.17 -1.38
N ASN A 121 11.92 -2.60 -2.09
CA ASN A 121 13.18 -1.86 -2.19
C ASN A 121 12.98 -0.48 -2.82
N CYS A 122 12.20 -0.38 -3.89
CA CYS A 122 11.88 0.89 -4.54
C CYS A 122 11.03 1.81 -3.63
N LEU A 123 10.08 1.24 -2.87
CA LEU A 123 9.29 1.99 -1.89
C LEU A 123 10.17 2.55 -0.77
N ASN A 124 11.11 1.78 -0.23
CA ASN A 124 12.04 2.25 0.79
C ASN A 124 12.89 3.42 0.27
N LYS A 125 13.45 3.32 -0.94
CA LYS A 125 14.17 4.43 -1.59
C LYS A 125 13.30 5.70 -1.75
N ALA A 126 12.01 5.52 -2.06
CA ALA A 126 11.08 6.64 -2.17
C ALA A 126 10.75 7.27 -0.81
N LEU A 127 10.61 6.45 0.25
CA LEU A 127 10.35 6.91 1.62
C LEU A 127 11.52 7.70 2.21
N GLU A 128 12.76 7.35 1.88
CA GLU A 128 13.94 8.11 2.29
C GLU A 128 13.86 9.58 1.87
N LYS A 129 13.29 9.85 0.69
CA LYS A 129 13.09 11.19 0.13
C LYS A 129 11.80 11.88 0.60
N ASN A 130 10.86 11.12 1.18
CA ASN A 130 9.51 11.59 1.50
C ASN A 130 9.12 11.28 2.95
N LYS A 131 9.83 11.86 3.91
CA LYS A 131 9.68 11.61 5.36
C LYS A 131 8.25 11.80 5.90
N LYS A 132 7.47 12.72 5.29
CA LYS A 132 6.07 12.99 5.70
C LYS A 132 5.13 11.79 5.45
N ILE A 133 5.50 10.87 4.56
CA ILE A 133 4.72 9.66 4.27
C ILE A 133 5.21 8.43 5.06
N GLN A 134 6.36 8.54 5.72
CA GLN A 134 7.06 7.40 6.34
C GLN A 134 6.18 6.61 7.32
N ASN A 135 5.37 7.29 8.12
CA ASN A 135 4.49 6.66 9.11
C ASN A 135 3.09 6.32 8.54
N ARG A 136 2.92 6.34 7.22
CA ARG A 136 1.65 6.02 6.56
C ARG A 136 1.68 4.70 5.80
N ILE A 137 2.84 4.03 5.78
CA ILE A 137 3.02 2.78 5.04
C ILE A 137 3.77 1.78 5.91
N ALA A 138 3.17 0.59 6.08
CA ALA A 138 3.84 -0.59 6.58
C ALA A 138 3.49 -1.78 5.70
N ILE A 139 4.51 -2.47 5.16
CA ILE A 139 4.33 -3.72 4.44
C ILE A 139 4.94 -4.82 5.29
N VAL A 140 4.13 -5.81 5.62
CA VAL A 140 4.47 -6.85 6.61
C VAL A 140 4.30 -8.25 6.04
N ARG A 141 5.14 -9.16 6.52
CA ARG A 141 5.03 -10.60 6.28
C ARG A 141 5.06 -11.34 7.60
N TYR A 142 4.09 -12.21 7.84
CA TYR A 142 3.97 -13.03 9.03
C TYR A 142 3.05 -14.22 8.79
N ASN A 143 3.16 -15.25 9.64
CA ASN A 143 2.37 -16.49 9.57
C ASN A 143 1.35 -16.62 10.72
N ASP A 144 1.48 -15.80 11.75
CA ASP A 144 0.72 -15.95 12.99
C ASP A 144 -0.56 -15.11 12.94
N ASP A 145 -1.71 -15.75 13.17
CA ASP A 145 -3.01 -15.09 13.22
C ASP A 145 -3.11 -14.02 14.33
N PHE A 146 -2.25 -14.09 15.33
CA PHE A 146 -2.12 -13.03 16.33
C PHE A 146 -1.94 -11.65 15.69
N PHE A 147 -1.07 -11.54 14.67
CA PHE A 147 -0.85 -10.25 14.00
C PHE A 147 -2.06 -9.84 13.15
N THR A 148 -2.77 -10.80 12.55
CA THR A 148 -4.00 -10.50 11.82
C THR A 148 -5.07 -9.91 12.76
N ARG A 149 -5.27 -10.51 13.95
CA ARG A 149 -6.18 -9.97 14.98
C ARG A 149 -5.71 -8.59 15.46
N LYS A 150 -4.44 -8.47 15.79
CA LYS A 150 -3.86 -7.21 16.26
C LYS A 150 -4.08 -6.07 15.25
N PHE A 151 -3.79 -6.28 13.97
CA PHE A 151 -3.99 -5.24 12.96
C PHE A 151 -5.47 -5.00 12.65
N SER A 152 -6.31 -6.03 12.73
CA SER A 152 -7.76 -5.89 12.59
C SER A 152 -8.37 -5.03 13.70
N SER A 153 -7.91 -5.19 14.95
CA SER A 153 -8.40 -4.37 16.07
C SER A 153 -7.87 -2.93 16.09
N MET A 154 -6.75 -2.67 15.40
CA MET A 154 -6.12 -1.34 15.33
C MET A 154 -6.63 -0.48 14.17
N CYS A 155 -7.14 -1.10 13.10
CA CYS A 155 -7.50 -0.40 11.88
C CYS A 155 -8.92 0.13 11.89
N ASP A 156 -9.14 1.22 11.14
CA ASP A 156 -10.45 1.80 10.90
C ASP A 156 -11.20 1.12 9.75
N GLY A 157 -10.49 0.34 8.93
CA GLY A 157 -11.07 -0.46 7.86
C GLY A 157 -10.17 -1.61 7.40
N ARG A 158 -10.79 -2.67 6.91
CA ARG A 158 -10.07 -3.83 6.33
C ARG A 158 -10.39 -3.96 4.85
N MET A 159 -9.36 -4.20 4.04
CA MET A 159 -9.49 -4.55 2.63
C MET A 159 -8.96 -5.97 2.42
N ILE A 160 -9.84 -6.89 2.09
CA ILE A 160 -9.52 -8.32 1.95
C ILE A 160 -9.64 -8.71 0.50
N TRP A 161 -8.55 -9.24 -0.06
CA TRP A 161 -8.49 -9.79 -1.42
C TRP A 161 -8.38 -11.31 -1.33
N GLY A 162 -9.32 -12.03 -1.92
CA GLY A 162 -9.31 -13.50 -1.90
C GLY A 162 -10.60 -14.09 -2.44
N GLY A 163 -10.68 -15.40 -2.49
CA GLY A 163 -11.93 -16.11 -2.76
C GLY A 163 -12.89 -16.04 -1.58
N ASP A 164 -14.17 -16.31 -1.82
CA ASP A 164 -15.28 -16.15 -0.86
C ASP A 164 -15.01 -16.83 0.48
N ASN A 165 -14.50 -18.05 0.47
CA ASN A 165 -14.17 -18.78 1.71
C ASN A 165 -13.11 -18.07 2.55
N THR A 166 -12.09 -17.49 1.91
CA THR A 166 -11.04 -16.73 2.60
C THR A 166 -11.61 -15.46 3.22
N ILE A 167 -12.45 -14.75 2.47
CA ILE A 167 -13.11 -13.53 2.94
C ILE A 167 -14.02 -13.84 4.12
N GLN A 168 -14.84 -14.89 4.04
CA GLN A 168 -15.74 -15.30 5.13
C GLN A 168 -14.97 -15.67 6.40
N ASN A 169 -13.86 -16.41 6.27
CA ASN A 169 -13.04 -16.78 7.43
C ASN A 169 -12.36 -15.58 8.07
N LEU A 170 -11.84 -14.65 7.29
CA LEU A 170 -11.19 -13.43 7.80
C LEU A 170 -12.19 -12.44 8.41
N ARG A 171 -13.45 -12.43 7.95
CA ARG A 171 -14.50 -11.61 8.57
C ARG A 171 -14.83 -12.03 10.00
N LYS A 172 -14.62 -13.30 10.35
CA LYS A 172 -14.85 -13.83 11.72
C LYS A 172 -13.74 -13.45 12.71
N ILE A 173 -12.64 -12.89 12.21
CA ILE A 173 -11.55 -12.38 13.05
C ILE A 173 -11.94 -10.95 13.45
N GLU A 174 -12.32 -10.79 14.71
CA GLU A 174 -12.57 -9.51 15.36
C GLU A 174 -11.27 -8.90 15.87
#